data_d9cca828c1ff0c382d071c27e90dd674
#
_entry.id   d9cca828c1ff0c382d071c27e90dd674
#
_cell.length_a   1.000
_cell.length_b   1.000
_cell.length_c   1.000
_cell.angle_alpha   90.00
_cell.angle_beta   90.00
_cell.angle_gamma   90.00
#
_symmetry.space_group_name_H-M   'P 1'
#
loop_
_entity.id
_entity.type
_entity.pdbx_description
1 polymer ?
#
loop_
_entity_poly.entity_id
_entity_poly.type
_entity_poly.pdbx_seq_one_letter_code
_entity_poly.pdbx_strand_id
1 'polypeptide(L)'
;HAITNDVVGIQLQLELLDLTADAPERDMPPVPDLHVMSQPERFADAFDHQTRVQLGMARRAAGGLIGGAAAALSDPLGTIATGSELASSVGRVLRPSSHPLSPLMTGRSLSSRFDTLTLPLDRAKAAARAAGGKLNDAFVGGVARGLYRYHLAHGIDCDELRMAIPINVRSAEMEHVAGNAFVPARLEIPIDAEDPIDTMRQVRE
;
A
#
# COMPACT_ATOMS: atom_id res chain seq x y z
N HIS A 1 9.51 -4.36 6.35
CA HIS A 1 8.15 -4.92 6.10
C HIS A 1 7.88 -6.25 6.83
N ALA A 2 8.87 -6.92 7.39
CA ALA A 2 8.64 -8.16 8.15
C ALA A 2 7.97 -7.91 9.50
N ILE A 3 8.17 -6.75 10.10
CA ILE A 3 7.70 -6.39 11.44
C ILE A 3 6.64 -5.30 11.39
N THR A 4 6.74 -4.34 10.47
CA THR A 4 5.88 -3.17 10.42
C THR A 4 5.76 -2.60 9.00
N ASN A 5 4.71 -1.80 8.79
CA ASN A 5 4.50 -1.03 7.57
C ASN A 5 5.14 0.38 7.67
N ASP A 6 4.94 1.18 6.61
CA ASP A 6 5.61 2.48 6.41
C ASP A 6 5.45 3.46 7.58
N VAL A 7 4.25 3.63 8.14
CA VAL A 7 3.99 4.60 9.20
C VAL A 7 4.70 4.21 10.50
N VAL A 8 4.49 2.97 10.96
CA VAL A 8 5.13 2.46 12.19
C VAL A 8 6.64 2.25 11.97
N GLY A 9 7.05 1.93 10.72
CA GLY A 9 8.45 1.85 10.34
C GLY A 9 9.17 3.19 10.46
N ILE A 10 8.52 4.28 10.03
CA ILE A 10 9.06 5.64 10.21
C ILE A 10 9.12 6.01 11.69
N GLN A 11 8.10 5.71 12.48
CA GLN A 11 8.12 5.94 13.93
C GLN A 11 9.28 5.18 14.60
N LEU A 12 9.49 3.91 14.24
CA LEU A 12 10.61 3.13 14.74
C LEU A 12 11.97 3.73 14.30
N GLN A 13 12.07 4.24 13.08
CA GLN A 13 13.28 4.92 12.62
C GLN A 13 13.55 6.21 13.42
N LEU A 14 12.53 6.98 13.75
CA LEU A 14 12.64 8.19 14.57
C LEU A 14 13.05 7.90 16.03
N GLU A 15 12.79 6.68 16.52
CA GLU A 15 13.31 6.23 17.81
C GLU A 15 14.78 5.81 17.75
N LEU A 16 15.24 5.33 16.59
CA LEU A 16 16.60 4.83 16.39
C LEU A 16 17.57 5.87 15.81
N LEU A 17 17.05 6.89 15.14
CA LEU A 17 17.83 7.90 14.44
C LEU A 17 17.49 9.30 14.97
N ASP A 18 18.50 10.08 15.17
CA ASP A 18 18.34 11.50 15.50
C ASP A 18 18.11 12.32 14.23
N LEU A 19 17.28 13.36 14.35
CA LEU A 19 16.98 14.28 13.25
C LEU A 19 18.09 15.33 13.01
N THR A 20 18.98 15.47 13.99
CA THR A 20 20.12 16.42 13.95
C THR A 20 21.39 15.73 14.42
N ALA A 21 22.54 16.19 13.93
CA ALA A 21 23.82 15.64 14.32
C ALA A 21 24.21 15.92 15.80
N ASP A 22 23.61 16.95 16.38
CA ASP A 22 23.89 17.40 17.74
C ASP A 22 22.71 17.06 18.69
N ALA A 23 22.00 15.98 18.44
CA ALA A 23 20.89 15.57 19.29
C ALA A 23 21.38 15.24 20.72
N PRO A 24 20.62 15.61 21.76
CA PRO A 24 20.96 15.27 23.11
C PRO A 24 20.91 13.75 23.33
N GLU A 25 21.80 13.22 24.15
CA GLU A 25 21.79 11.81 24.53
C GLU A 25 20.47 11.46 25.21
N ARG A 26 19.83 10.39 24.75
CA ARG A 26 18.56 9.91 25.29
C ARG A 26 18.79 8.94 26.42
N ASP A 27 18.01 9.06 27.49
CA ASP A 27 17.94 8.04 28.52
C ASP A 27 17.39 6.75 27.94
N MET A 28 18.26 5.75 27.81
CA MET A 28 17.85 4.45 27.33
C MET A 28 17.14 3.66 28.43
N PRO A 29 16.00 3.04 28.14
CA PRO A 29 15.36 2.17 29.10
C PRO A 29 16.29 1.00 29.46
N PRO A 30 16.16 0.40 30.67
CA PRO A 30 16.97 -0.74 31.04
C PRO A 30 16.78 -1.88 30.04
N VAL A 31 17.89 -2.54 29.69
CA VAL A 31 17.86 -3.68 28.77
C VAL A 31 16.93 -4.74 29.36
N PRO A 32 15.87 -5.17 28.63
CA PRO A 32 14.97 -6.20 29.12
C PRO A 32 15.72 -7.53 29.30
N ASP A 33 15.31 -8.31 30.29
CA ASP A 33 15.82 -9.66 30.48
C ASP A 33 15.54 -10.51 29.22
N LEU A 34 16.60 -11.01 28.61
CA LEU A 34 16.52 -11.82 27.40
C LEU A 34 16.16 -13.27 27.76
N HIS A 35 14.92 -13.64 27.58
CA HIS A 35 14.52 -15.04 27.60
C HIS A 35 14.71 -15.67 26.23
N VAL A 36 15.65 -16.61 26.11
CA VAL A 36 15.84 -17.40 24.90
C VAL A 36 14.93 -18.62 24.97
N MET A 37 13.82 -18.55 24.24
CA MET A 37 12.86 -19.65 24.17
C MET A 37 13.53 -20.94 23.66
N SER A 38 13.28 -22.03 24.34
CA SER A 38 13.60 -23.39 23.88
C SER A 38 12.77 -23.78 22.65
N GLN A 39 13.15 -24.84 21.96
CA GLN A 39 12.36 -25.30 20.80
C GLN A 39 10.89 -25.66 21.14
N PRO A 40 10.58 -26.37 22.25
CA PRO A 40 9.20 -26.61 22.66
C PRO A 40 8.41 -25.33 22.94
N GLU A 41 9.03 -24.36 23.60
CA GLU A 41 8.39 -23.06 23.90
C GLU A 41 8.05 -22.29 22.62
N ARG A 42 8.97 -22.26 21.66
CA ARG A 42 8.72 -21.63 20.34
C ARG A 42 7.59 -22.31 19.57
N PHE A 43 7.52 -23.64 19.65
CA PHE A 43 6.44 -24.39 19.02
C PHE A 43 5.11 -24.10 19.70
N ALA A 44 5.07 -24.08 21.03
CA ALA A 44 3.86 -23.77 21.81
C ALA A 44 3.38 -22.33 21.52
N ASP A 45 4.29 -21.36 21.50
CA ASP A 45 3.97 -19.95 21.20
C ASP A 45 3.44 -19.79 19.76
N ALA A 46 4.10 -20.42 18.78
CA ALA A 46 3.66 -20.39 17.39
C ALA A 46 2.27 -21.03 17.21
N PHE A 47 2.01 -22.15 17.89
CA PHE A 47 0.73 -22.82 17.86
C PHE A 47 -0.39 -21.99 18.49
N ASP A 48 -0.11 -21.40 19.66
CA ASP A 48 -1.05 -20.53 20.35
C ASP A 48 -1.31 -19.24 19.53
N HIS A 49 -0.29 -18.64 18.94
CA HIS A 49 -0.44 -17.51 18.02
C HIS A 49 -1.32 -17.86 16.82
N GLN A 50 -1.05 -18.98 16.15
CA GLN A 50 -1.83 -19.44 15.01
C GLN A 50 -3.30 -19.70 15.37
N THR A 51 -3.52 -20.31 16.52
CA THR A 51 -4.88 -20.59 17.02
C THR A 51 -5.64 -19.29 17.30
N ARG A 52 -5.00 -18.32 17.95
CA ARG A 52 -5.60 -17.00 18.21
C ARG A 52 -5.94 -16.26 16.91
N VAL A 53 -5.04 -16.29 15.91
CA VAL A 53 -5.28 -15.68 14.61
C VAL A 53 -6.47 -16.32 13.90
N GLN A 54 -6.52 -17.66 13.85
CA GLN A 54 -7.63 -18.37 13.19
C GLN A 54 -8.96 -18.14 13.91
N LEU A 55 -8.98 -18.19 15.23
CA LEU A 55 -10.19 -17.91 16.01
C LEU A 55 -10.64 -16.45 15.83
N GLY A 56 -9.71 -15.52 15.76
CA GLY A 56 -10.00 -14.11 15.45
C GLY A 56 -10.61 -13.93 14.05
N MET A 57 -10.10 -14.64 13.04
CA MET A 57 -10.68 -14.64 11.69
C MET A 57 -12.08 -15.27 11.67
N ALA A 58 -12.26 -16.41 12.33
CA ALA A 58 -13.56 -17.07 12.41
C ALA A 58 -14.62 -16.21 13.10
N ARG A 59 -14.26 -15.54 14.19
CA ARG A 59 -15.16 -14.58 14.89
C ARG A 59 -15.55 -13.40 14.02
N ARG A 60 -14.59 -12.82 13.28
CA ARG A 60 -14.88 -11.72 12.35
C ARG A 60 -15.77 -12.16 11.19
N ALA A 61 -15.50 -13.35 10.62
CA ALA A 61 -16.34 -13.92 9.57
C ALA A 61 -17.77 -14.17 10.05
N ALA A 62 -17.94 -14.76 11.25
CA ALA A 62 -19.25 -14.97 11.86
C ALA A 62 -19.97 -13.63 12.13
N GLY A 63 -19.27 -12.63 12.68
CA GLY A 63 -19.83 -11.29 12.88
C GLY A 63 -20.23 -10.62 11.57
N GLY A 64 -19.42 -10.77 10.52
CA GLY A 64 -19.74 -10.28 9.17
C GLY A 64 -20.98 -10.95 8.56
N LEU A 65 -21.12 -12.27 8.73
CA LEU A 65 -22.31 -13.00 8.27
C LEU A 65 -23.58 -12.56 9.01
N ILE A 66 -23.51 -12.41 10.33
CA ILE A 66 -24.66 -11.93 11.13
C ILE A 66 -25.00 -10.50 10.76
N GLY A 67 -24.04 -9.61 10.66
CA GLY A 67 -24.23 -8.21 10.25
C GLY A 67 -24.76 -8.11 8.82
N GLY A 68 -24.24 -8.90 7.89
CA GLY A 68 -24.72 -8.98 6.51
C GLY A 68 -26.15 -9.49 6.40
N ALA A 69 -26.52 -10.51 7.18
CA ALA A 69 -27.89 -11.01 7.23
C ALA A 69 -28.86 -9.96 7.80
N ALA A 70 -28.48 -9.26 8.86
CA ALA A 70 -29.29 -8.18 9.42
C ALA A 70 -29.47 -7.01 8.43
N ALA A 71 -28.41 -6.63 7.72
CA ALA A 71 -28.47 -5.61 6.67
C ALA A 71 -29.38 -6.05 5.50
N ALA A 72 -29.27 -7.28 5.05
CA ALA A 72 -30.11 -7.83 3.98
C ALA A 72 -31.59 -7.89 4.32
N LEU A 73 -31.92 -8.05 5.60
CA LEU A 73 -33.30 -8.00 6.07
C LEU A 73 -33.85 -6.56 6.11
N SER A 74 -33.01 -5.59 6.43
CA SER A 74 -33.41 -4.17 6.53
C SER A 74 -33.40 -3.43 5.20
N ASP A 75 -32.45 -3.72 4.31
CA ASP A 75 -32.33 -3.16 2.97
C ASP A 75 -31.76 -4.19 1.98
N PRO A 76 -32.64 -5.04 1.38
CA PRO A 76 -32.19 -6.11 0.47
C PRO A 76 -31.50 -5.58 -0.79
N LEU A 77 -32.01 -4.48 -1.37
CA LEU A 77 -31.49 -3.92 -2.62
C LEU A 77 -30.13 -3.24 -2.40
N GLY A 78 -29.99 -2.45 -1.34
CA GLY A 78 -28.73 -1.82 -0.97
C GLY A 78 -27.66 -2.87 -0.62
N THR A 79 -28.03 -3.95 0.06
CA THR A 79 -27.11 -5.05 0.38
C THR A 79 -26.62 -5.77 -0.87
N ILE A 80 -27.48 -6.03 -1.85
CA ILE A 80 -27.09 -6.64 -3.13
C ILE A 80 -26.16 -5.69 -3.90
N ALA A 81 -26.48 -4.40 -3.97
CA ALA A 81 -25.63 -3.40 -4.64
C ALA A 81 -24.24 -3.35 -4.01
N THR A 82 -24.16 -3.19 -2.68
CA THR A 82 -22.89 -3.16 -1.94
C THR A 82 -22.10 -4.47 -2.08
N GLY A 83 -22.79 -5.61 -2.03
CA GLY A 83 -22.18 -6.92 -2.21
C GLY A 83 -21.61 -7.11 -3.62
N SER A 84 -22.31 -6.65 -4.66
CA SER A 84 -21.83 -6.72 -6.05
C SER A 84 -20.64 -5.77 -6.30
N GLU A 85 -20.64 -4.58 -5.73
CA GLU A 85 -19.51 -3.64 -5.79
C GLU A 85 -18.28 -4.22 -5.09
N LEU A 86 -18.44 -4.78 -3.90
CA LEU A 86 -17.36 -5.42 -3.18
C LEU A 86 -16.80 -6.62 -3.94
N ALA A 87 -17.66 -7.50 -4.46
CA ALA A 87 -17.25 -8.64 -5.26
C ALA A 87 -16.52 -8.22 -6.54
N SER A 88 -16.99 -7.18 -7.23
CA SER A 88 -16.35 -6.64 -8.43
C SER A 88 -14.99 -6.01 -8.10
N SER A 89 -14.89 -5.32 -6.97
CA SER A 89 -13.65 -4.70 -6.49
C SER A 89 -12.62 -5.76 -6.11
N VAL A 90 -13.01 -6.78 -5.35
CA VAL A 90 -12.16 -7.92 -5.01
C VAL A 90 -11.75 -8.69 -6.27
N GLY A 91 -12.68 -8.90 -7.21
CA GLY A 91 -12.40 -9.55 -8.49
C GLY A 91 -11.36 -8.79 -9.33
N ARG A 92 -11.40 -7.46 -9.34
CA ARG A 92 -10.37 -6.63 -10.00
C ARG A 92 -9.00 -6.78 -9.36
N VAL A 93 -8.94 -6.77 -8.03
CA VAL A 93 -7.67 -6.92 -7.28
C VAL A 93 -7.05 -8.30 -7.47
N LEU A 94 -7.89 -9.35 -7.52
CA LEU A 94 -7.45 -10.74 -7.67
C LEU A 94 -7.22 -11.16 -9.12
N ARG A 95 -7.56 -10.32 -10.11
CA ARG A 95 -7.41 -10.66 -11.52
C ARG A 95 -5.92 -10.85 -11.85
N PRO A 96 -5.49 -12.05 -12.26
CA PRO A 96 -4.10 -12.26 -12.62
C PRO A 96 -3.76 -11.43 -13.85
N SER A 97 -2.71 -10.63 -13.75
CA SER A 97 -2.17 -9.93 -14.91
C SER A 97 -1.31 -10.90 -15.71
N SER A 98 -1.81 -11.42 -16.78
CA SER A 98 -1.14 -12.45 -17.58
C SER A 98 -0.01 -11.94 -18.47
N HIS A 99 0.01 -10.65 -18.81
CA HIS A 99 1.01 -10.08 -19.72
C HIS A 99 1.52 -8.74 -19.22
N PRO A 100 2.82 -8.45 -19.35
CA PRO A 100 3.36 -7.10 -19.16
C PRO A 100 2.80 -6.19 -20.28
N LEU A 101 2.31 -5.01 -19.92
CA LEU A 101 1.86 -4.01 -20.90
C LEU A 101 3.06 -3.36 -21.60
N SER A 102 4.21 -3.33 -20.96
CA SER A 102 5.45 -2.78 -21.50
C SER A 102 6.37 -3.87 -22.05
N PRO A 103 6.80 -3.76 -23.31
CA PRO A 103 7.79 -4.65 -23.87
C PRO A 103 9.20 -4.46 -23.27
N LEU A 104 9.48 -3.33 -22.64
CA LEU A 104 10.75 -3.08 -21.93
C LEU A 104 10.83 -3.77 -20.56
N MET A 105 9.69 -4.01 -19.92
CA MET A 105 9.60 -4.50 -18.54
C MET A 105 9.36 -6.01 -18.46
N THR A 106 9.87 -6.76 -19.41
CA THR A 106 9.71 -8.22 -19.50
C THR A 106 10.80 -8.99 -18.76
N GLY A 107 12.00 -8.43 -18.69
CA GLY A 107 13.16 -9.05 -18.05
C GLY A 107 13.08 -9.03 -16.51
N ARG A 108 13.73 -10.01 -15.88
CA ARG A 108 13.91 -10.08 -14.43
C ARG A 108 15.39 -10.10 -14.12
N SER A 109 15.82 -9.31 -13.13
CA SER A 109 17.18 -9.25 -12.64
C SER A 109 17.16 -9.24 -11.10
N LEU A 110 18.21 -9.79 -10.49
CA LEU A 110 18.46 -9.67 -9.06
C LEU A 110 19.24 -8.40 -8.70
N SER A 111 19.71 -7.65 -9.70
CA SER A 111 20.38 -6.36 -9.47
C SER A 111 19.35 -5.29 -9.17
N SER A 112 19.69 -4.41 -8.22
CA SER A 112 18.89 -3.25 -7.85
C SER A 112 19.70 -1.98 -8.05
N ARG A 113 19.08 -0.93 -8.52
CA ARG A 113 19.63 0.41 -8.57
C ARG A 113 18.70 1.35 -7.82
N PHE A 114 19.28 2.20 -6.99
CA PHE A 114 18.55 3.23 -6.25
C PHE A 114 18.96 4.59 -6.78
N ASP A 115 17.96 5.45 -6.93
CA ASP A 115 18.15 6.84 -7.29
C ASP A 115 17.22 7.69 -6.43
N THR A 116 17.58 8.95 -6.15
CA THR A 116 16.78 9.84 -5.31
C THR A 116 16.53 11.14 -6.03
N LEU A 117 15.30 11.65 -5.90
CA LEU A 117 14.88 12.94 -6.40
C LEU A 117 14.22 13.73 -5.28
N THR A 118 14.76 14.90 -4.97
CA THR A 118 14.20 15.80 -3.96
C THR A 118 13.43 16.93 -4.65
N LEU A 119 12.17 17.10 -4.23
CA LEU A 119 11.30 18.17 -4.73
C LEU A 119 10.73 18.97 -3.55
N PRO A 120 10.58 20.30 -3.68
CA PRO A 120 9.87 21.10 -2.69
C PRO A 120 8.41 20.64 -2.56
N LEU A 121 7.98 20.30 -1.35
CA LEU A 121 6.66 19.75 -1.07
C LEU A 121 5.53 20.71 -1.44
N ASP A 122 5.71 22.00 -1.23
CA ASP A 122 4.75 23.05 -1.58
C ASP A 122 4.52 23.13 -3.09
N ARG A 123 5.56 22.96 -3.91
CA ARG A 123 5.44 22.87 -5.38
C ARG A 123 4.67 21.64 -5.82
N ALA A 124 4.97 20.47 -5.23
CA ALA A 124 4.24 19.24 -5.53
C ALA A 124 2.75 19.36 -5.15
N LYS A 125 2.46 19.95 -3.98
CA LYS A 125 1.07 20.24 -3.55
C LYS A 125 0.37 21.27 -4.46
N ALA A 126 1.08 22.27 -4.96
CA ALA A 126 0.52 23.25 -5.90
C ALA A 126 0.16 22.59 -7.24
N ALA A 127 1.02 21.74 -7.79
CA ALA A 127 0.77 20.99 -9.02
C ALA A 127 -0.45 20.06 -8.86
N ALA A 128 -0.53 19.32 -7.74
CA ALA A 128 -1.68 18.47 -7.45
C ALA A 128 -3.00 19.28 -7.41
N ARG A 129 -3.01 20.43 -6.74
CA ARG A 129 -4.20 21.31 -6.67
C ARG A 129 -4.58 21.87 -8.04
N ALA A 130 -3.63 22.19 -8.91
CA ALA A 130 -3.89 22.67 -10.26
C ALA A 130 -4.63 21.61 -11.10
N ALA A 131 -4.36 20.33 -10.87
CA ALA A 131 -5.07 19.21 -11.47
C ALA A 131 -6.38 18.84 -10.74
N GLY A 132 -6.74 19.53 -9.65
CA GLY A 132 -7.87 19.19 -8.78
C GLY A 132 -7.65 17.93 -7.93
N GLY A 133 -6.41 17.48 -7.80
CA GLY A 133 -6.02 16.25 -7.12
C GLY A 133 -5.29 16.46 -5.80
N LYS A 134 -4.76 15.37 -5.26
CA LYS A 134 -3.97 15.28 -4.04
C LYS A 134 -2.48 14.99 -4.36
N LEU A 135 -1.64 15.02 -3.35
CA LEU A 135 -0.20 14.79 -3.51
C LEU A 135 0.11 13.42 -4.14
N ASN A 136 -0.66 12.39 -3.82
CA ASN A 136 -0.49 11.06 -4.43
C ASN A 136 -0.76 11.08 -5.94
N ASP A 137 -1.74 11.84 -6.41
CA ASP A 137 -2.06 11.96 -7.82
C ASP A 137 -0.90 12.64 -8.58
N ALA A 138 -0.30 13.68 -7.98
CA ALA A 138 0.89 14.31 -8.52
C ALA A 138 2.10 13.37 -8.54
N PHE A 139 2.27 12.55 -7.51
CA PHE A 139 3.34 11.54 -7.46
C PHE A 139 3.16 10.49 -8.56
N VAL A 140 1.99 9.86 -8.62
CA VAL A 140 1.69 8.81 -9.60
C VAL A 140 1.73 9.36 -11.02
N GLY A 141 1.14 10.54 -11.26
CA GLY A 141 1.20 11.21 -12.57
C GLY A 141 2.62 11.56 -12.99
N GLY A 142 3.46 12.01 -12.05
CA GLY A 142 4.88 12.27 -12.32
C GLY A 142 5.66 11.01 -12.70
N VAL A 143 5.42 9.90 -11.99
CA VAL A 143 6.03 8.59 -12.31
C VAL A 143 5.52 8.08 -13.67
N ALA A 144 4.21 8.13 -13.94
CA ALA A 144 3.62 7.73 -15.20
C ALA A 144 4.25 8.50 -16.37
N ARG A 145 4.35 9.82 -16.24
CA ARG A 145 4.98 10.68 -17.28
C ARG A 145 6.47 10.39 -17.45
N GLY A 146 7.18 10.11 -16.37
CA GLY A 146 8.58 9.70 -16.44
C GLY A 146 8.76 8.40 -17.19
N LEU A 147 7.91 7.40 -16.93
CA LEU A 147 7.91 6.11 -17.62
C LEU A 147 7.53 6.24 -19.09
N TYR A 148 6.56 7.07 -19.45
CA TYR A 148 6.25 7.36 -20.84
C TYR A 148 7.46 7.90 -21.61
N ARG A 149 8.12 8.92 -21.06
CA ARG A 149 9.34 9.49 -21.66
C ARG A 149 10.47 8.46 -21.77
N TYR A 150 10.57 7.56 -20.80
CA TYR A 150 11.53 6.47 -20.84
C TYR A 150 11.26 5.53 -22.00
N HIS A 151 10.00 5.14 -22.23
CA HIS A 151 9.62 4.30 -23.38
C HIS A 151 9.91 4.98 -24.71
N LEU A 152 9.53 6.25 -24.86
CA LEU A 152 9.82 7.03 -26.06
C LEU A 152 11.32 7.12 -26.34
N ALA A 153 12.15 7.29 -25.32
CA ALA A 153 13.62 7.32 -25.47
C ALA A 153 14.20 5.98 -25.96
N HIS A 154 13.45 4.88 -25.82
CA HIS A 154 13.80 3.56 -26.34
C HIS A 154 13.08 3.22 -27.67
N GLY A 155 12.40 4.20 -28.27
CA GLY A 155 11.68 4.01 -29.53
C GLY A 155 10.42 3.16 -29.40
N ILE A 156 9.84 3.07 -28.21
CA ILE A 156 8.64 2.29 -27.92
C ILE A 156 7.51 3.23 -27.55
N ASP A 157 6.40 3.08 -28.25
CA ASP A 157 5.13 3.69 -27.88
C ASP A 157 4.41 2.76 -26.90
N CYS A 158 3.96 3.33 -25.78
CA CYS A 158 3.31 2.58 -24.72
C CYS A 158 2.27 3.47 -24.04
N ASP A 159 1.02 3.13 -24.20
CA ASP A 159 -0.11 3.96 -23.80
C ASP A 159 -0.48 3.74 -22.33
N GLU A 160 -0.29 2.51 -21.84
CA GLU A 160 -0.71 2.10 -20.51
C GLU A 160 0.35 1.27 -19.80
N LEU A 161 0.44 1.43 -18.49
CA LEU A 161 1.24 0.58 -17.62
C LEU A 161 0.42 0.07 -16.43
N ARG A 162 0.79 -1.12 -15.94
CA ARG A 162 0.26 -1.63 -14.67
C ARG A 162 1.11 -1.16 -13.52
N MET A 163 0.44 -0.55 -12.55
CA MET A 163 1.04 -0.09 -11.32
C MET A 163 0.41 -0.81 -10.14
N ALA A 164 1.23 -1.26 -9.20
CA ALA A 164 0.78 -1.75 -7.90
C ALA A 164 1.00 -0.66 -6.86
N ILE A 165 -0.07 -0.21 -6.23
CA ILE A 165 -0.03 0.83 -5.21
C ILE A 165 -0.50 0.23 -3.88
N PRO A 166 0.28 0.30 -2.81
CA PRO A 166 -0.17 -0.11 -1.49
C PRO A 166 -1.19 0.90 -0.95
N ILE A 167 -2.41 0.45 -0.73
CA ILE A 167 -3.45 1.25 -0.08
C ILE A 167 -3.47 0.90 1.41
N ASN A 168 -3.25 1.89 2.26
CA ASN A 168 -3.38 1.72 3.69
C ASN A 168 -4.85 1.51 4.05
N VAL A 169 -5.17 0.36 4.65
CA VAL A 169 -6.52 -0.01 5.10
C VAL A 169 -6.62 0.01 6.63
N ARG A 170 -5.69 0.65 7.30
CA ARG A 170 -5.66 0.78 8.76
C ARG A 170 -6.80 1.68 9.23
N SER A 171 -7.62 1.18 10.15
CA SER A 171 -8.60 2.02 10.85
C SER A 171 -7.93 2.82 11.98
N ALA A 172 -8.63 3.83 12.48
CA ALA A 172 -8.15 4.65 13.61
C ALA A 172 -7.89 3.80 14.87
N GLU A 173 -8.69 2.73 15.07
CA GLU A 173 -8.51 1.82 16.22
C GLU A 173 -7.25 0.95 16.07
N MET A 174 -6.76 0.77 14.85
CA MET A 174 -5.56 -0.01 14.57
C MET A 174 -4.30 0.87 14.40
N GLU A 175 -4.39 2.16 14.62
CA GLU A 175 -3.28 3.10 14.39
C GLU A 175 -2.04 2.74 15.22
N HIS A 176 -2.25 2.23 16.43
CA HIS A 176 -1.18 1.85 17.37
C HIS A 176 -0.81 0.36 17.34
N VAL A 177 -1.45 -0.43 16.47
CA VAL A 177 -1.16 -1.87 16.36
C VAL A 177 -0.03 -2.09 15.37
N ALA A 178 1.05 -2.71 15.81
CA ALA A 178 2.14 -3.11 14.92
C ALA A 178 1.66 -4.13 13.89
N GLY A 179 2.23 -4.08 12.68
CA GLY A 179 1.93 -5.00 11.60
C GLY A 179 1.60 -4.30 10.29
N ASN A 180 1.51 -5.07 9.21
CA ASN A 180 1.19 -4.58 7.89
C ASN A 180 -0.32 -4.52 7.69
N ALA A 181 -0.85 -3.34 7.43
CA ALA A 181 -2.27 -3.11 7.15
C ALA A 181 -2.43 -2.37 5.81
N PHE A 182 -2.02 -3.00 4.72
CA PHE A 182 -2.22 -2.47 3.38
C PHE A 182 -2.76 -3.56 2.44
N VAL A 183 -3.49 -3.11 1.41
CA VAL A 183 -3.93 -3.95 0.30
C VAL A 183 -3.26 -3.43 -0.97
N PRO A 184 -2.61 -4.29 -1.76
CA PRO A 184 -2.05 -3.88 -3.04
C PRO A 184 -3.18 -3.67 -4.05
N ALA A 185 -3.47 -2.44 -4.41
CA ALA A 185 -4.30 -2.14 -5.56
C ALA A 185 -3.47 -2.28 -6.84
N ARG A 186 -4.03 -2.94 -7.85
CA ARG A 186 -3.44 -3.04 -9.18
C ARG A 186 -4.29 -2.23 -10.13
N LEU A 187 -3.68 -1.20 -10.70
CA LEU A 187 -4.34 -0.25 -11.58
C LEU A 187 -3.63 -0.28 -12.95
N GLU A 188 -4.40 -0.18 -14.01
CA GLU A 188 -3.89 0.13 -15.35
C GLU A 188 -3.93 1.65 -15.45
N ILE A 189 -2.78 2.26 -15.69
CA ILE A 189 -2.62 3.71 -15.68
C ILE A 189 -2.20 4.14 -17.07
N PRO A 190 -2.99 5.01 -17.73
CA PRO A 190 -2.58 5.62 -18.97
C PRO A 190 -1.37 6.53 -18.73
N ILE A 191 -0.39 6.45 -19.61
CA ILE A 191 0.86 7.21 -19.47
C ILE A 191 1.12 8.16 -20.65
N ASP A 192 0.35 8.06 -21.70
CA ASP A 192 0.53 8.74 -23.00
C ASP A 192 0.02 10.18 -23.04
N ALA A 193 -0.72 10.64 -22.03
CA ALA A 193 -1.25 11.99 -21.99
C ALA A 193 -0.15 13.05 -22.18
N GLU A 194 -0.37 13.98 -23.12
CA GLU A 194 0.59 15.03 -23.44
C GLU A 194 0.78 16.02 -22.30
N ASP A 195 -0.31 16.41 -21.63
CA ASP A 195 -0.30 17.33 -20.50
C ASP A 195 -0.13 16.57 -19.16
N PRO A 196 0.85 16.94 -18.33
CA PRO A 196 0.99 16.37 -16.98
C PRO A 196 -0.26 16.53 -16.11
N ILE A 197 -1.05 17.58 -16.30
CA ILE A 197 -2.30 17.80 -15.57
C ILE A 197 -3.34 16.75 -15.97
N ASP A 198 -3.43 16.42 -17.23
CA ASP A 198 -4.34 15.39 -17.74
C ASP A 198 -3.91 14.00 -17.26
N THR A 199 -2.61 13.71 -17.23
CA THR A 199 -2.10 12.47 -16.60
C THR A 199 -2.54 12.37 -15.15
N MET A 200 -2.44 13.45 -14.36
CA MET A 200 -2.88 13.44 -12.95
C MET A 200 -4.39 13.24 -12.81
N ARG A 201 -5.19 13.77 -13.75
CA ARG A 201 -6.66 13.57 -13.75
C ARG A 201 -7.04 12.14 -14.06
N GLN A 202 -6.43 11.55 -15.09
CA GLN A 202 -6.65 10.16 -15.49
C GLN A 202 -6.27 9.16 -14.38
N VAL A 203 -5.19 9.43 -13.66
CA VAL A 203 -4.76 8.59 -12.53
C VAL A 203 -5.79 8.60 -11.39
N ARG A 204 -6.60 9.65 -11.26
CA ARG A 204 -7.59 9.80 -10.18
C ARG A 204 -8.92 9.11 -10.50
N GLU A 205 -9.25 8.90 -11.76
CA GLU A 205 -10.47 8.22 -12.24
C GLU A 205 -10.40 6.70 -12.05
#